data_a183552898a318e2bb35244186d0af8d
#
_entry.id   a183552898a318e2bb35244186d0af8d
#
_cell.length_a   1.000
_cell.length_b   1.000
_cell.length_c   1.000
_cell.angle_alpha   90.00
_cell.angle_beta   90.00
_cell.angle_gamma   90.00
#
_symmetry.space_group_name_H-M   'P 1'
#
loop_
_entity.id
_entity.type
_entity.pdbx_description
1 polymer ?
#
loop_
_entity_poly.entity_id
_entity_poly.type
_entity_poly.pdbx_seq_one_letter_code
_entity_poly.pdbx_strand_id
1 'polypeptide(L)'
;MAASRYSCYALHPFLLFLLTAGRNLKNDYLERILTSRVYDVAIESPLERAPNLSARMNNTLLLKREDMQPVFSFKLRGAYNKMALLKPADLARGVIAASAGNHAQGVALAAQKLKCRATIVMPVTTPQIKVTAVAARGAEVVLHGDSYDEAYQFSATLAVKRGLTFVHPYDDPDVIAGQGTIGMEILRQTRRSIDAIFVPVGGGGLISGIAAYVKRLQPSIKVIGVEPVDADAMRQSLKAGRRVRLDQVGLFADGVAVKQVGAETFRLCRQFVDEVVLVDTAAMCAAIKDVFEDTRAVLEPAGALAIAGAKAWVEKKGVRGKTLVAIASGANVNFDRLRFVAEEAELGEKREAILAVTIPEKSGSFRKFCALLGARSVTEFNYRYADAQSAQVFVGVQVRDRNETARLVRALQRNGLTARDLSDNELARLHVRHLVGGHTQGIAHEILYRFEFPERPGALLKFLDSMRHGWNISLFHYRNHGADYGRVLVGMQVPPGEKAAFKTFLQKLGYQYVDESANPAYQLFLA
;
A
#
# COMPACT_ATOMS: atom_id res chain seq x y z
N MET A 1 -55.66 38.73 -53.25
CA MET A 1 -55.89 38.24 -51.88
C MET A 1 -55.26 36.88 -51.78
N ALA A 2 -54.08 36.79 -51.22
CA ALA A 2 -53.39 35.52 -50.94
C ALA A 2 -52.95 35.51 -49.47
N ALA A 3 -53.55 34.66 -48.65
CA ALA A 3 -53.28 34.50 -47.26
C ALA A 3 -52.08 33.53 -47.09
N SER A 4 -51.01 34.03 -46.52
CA SER A 4 -49.82 33.27 -46.13
C SER A 4 -50.12 32.37 -44.94
N ARG A 5 -49.92 31.06 -45.07
CA ARG A 5 -49.96 30.09 -43.98
C ARG A 5 -48.55 29.94 -43.38
N TYR A 6 -48.34 30.42 -42.17
CA TYR A 6 -47.16 30.10 -41.38
C TYR A 6 -47.31 28.70 -40.77
N SER A 7 -46.42 27.80 -41.19
CA SER A 7 -46.29 26.45 -40.63
C SER A 7 -45.49 26.52 -39.34
N CYS A 8 -46.11 26.20 -38.19
CA CYS A 8 -45.41 25.95 -36.95
C CYS A 8 -44.56 24.70 -37.07
N TYR A 9 -43.24 24.82 -37.12
CA TYR A 9 -42.32 23.70 -36.93
C TYR A 9 -42.41 23.25 -35.50
N ALA A 10 -43.01 22.09 -35.24
CA ALA A 10 -42.96 21.38 -33.99
C ALA A 10 -41.51 20.95 -33.73
N LEU A 11 -40.90 21.49 -32.72
CA LEU A 11 -39.59 21.06 -32.24
C LEU A 11 -39.62 19.56 -31.95
N HIS A 12 -38.68 18.85 -32.57
CA HIS A 12 -38.54 17.39 -32.47
C HIS A 12 -38.50 16.97 -30.99
N PRO A 13 -39.19 15.89 -30.53
CA PRO A 13 -39.22 15.45 -29.13
C PRO A 13 -37.84 15.20 -28.51
N PHE A 14 -36.83 14.98 -29.36
CA PHE A 14 -35.43 14.81 -28.97
C PHE A 14 -34.76 16.07 -28.42
N LEU A 15 -35.18 17.28 -28.93
CA LEU A 15 -34.70 18.54 -28.43
C LEU A 15 -35.35 18.92 -27.08
N LEU A 16 -36.61 18.52 -26.89
CA LEU A 16 -37.30 18.68 -25.60
C LEU A 16 -36.72 17.78 -24.51
N PHE A 17 -36.27 16.54 -24.85
CA PHE A 17 -35.60 15.64 -23.93
C PHE A 17 -34.22 16.17 -23.50
N LEU A 18 -33.52 16.90 -24.35
CA LEU A 18 -32.25 17.57 -24.00
C LEU A 18 -32.44 18.80 -23.11
N LEU A 19 -33.60 19.49 -23.20
CA LEU A 19 -33.91 20.69 -22.41
C LEU A 19 -34.59 20.35 -21.06
N THR A 20 -35.26 19.22 -20.95
CA THR A 20 -35.97 18.80 -19.70
C THR A 20 -35.18 17.91 -18.78
N ALA A 21 -34.06 17.36 -19.23
CA ALA A 21 -33.06 16.78 -18.33
C ALA A 21 -32.36 17.93 -17.61
N GLY A 22 -33.03 18.55 -16.65
CA GLY A 22 -32.46 19.47 -15.68
C GLY A 22 -31.31 18.78 -14.93
N ARG A 23 -30.17 18.61 -15.61
CA ARG A 23 -28.93 18.17 -15.00
C ARG A 23 -28.58 19.22 -13.96
N ASN A 24 -28.55 18.80 -12.74
CA ASN A 24 -28.08 19.56 -11.62
C ASN A 24 -26.58 19.91 -11.91
N LEU A 25 -26.34 20.98 -12.68
CA LEU A 25 -25.02 21.43 -13.17
C LEU A 25 -24.01 21.61 -12.03
N LYS A 26 -24.50 21.80 -10.80
CA LYS A 26 -23.65 21.91 -9.60
C LYS A 26 -22.86 20.66 -9.23
N ASN A 27 -23.13 19.49 -9.83
CA ASN A 27 -22.46 18.21 -9.55
C ASN A 27 -21.83 17.56 -10.79
N ASP A 28 -21.61 18.28 -11.89
CA ASP A 28 -20.91 17.73 -13.04
C ASP A 28 -19.39 17.80 -12.82
N TYR A 29 -18.80 16.61 -12.55
CA TYR A 29 -17.36 16.49 -12.36
C TYR A 29 -16.56 16.81 -13.62
N LEU A 30 -17.11 16.67 -14.83
CA LEU A 30 -16.44 17.07 -16.05
C LEU A 30 -16.12 18.57 -16.04
N GLU A 31 -17.12 19.41 -15.74
CA GLU A 31 -16.94 20.86 -15.67
C GLU A 31 -15.96 21.24 -14.55
N ARG A 32 -16.10 20.66 -13.36
CA ARG A 32 -15.19 20.89 -12.23
C ARG A 32 -13.74 20.54 -12.56
N ILE A 33 -13.51 19.44 -13.28
CA ILE A 33 -12.17 19.00 -13.69
C ILE A 33 -11.59 19.95 -14.74
N LEU A 34 -12.37 20.32 -15.75
CA LEU A 34 -11.94 21.23 -16.81
C LEU A 34 -11.61 22.64 -16.29
N THR A 35 -12.27 23.09 -15.22
CA THR A 35 -12.04 24.39 -14.58
C THR A 35 -11.07 24.35 -13.41
N SER A 36 -10.48 23.19 -13.12
CA SER A 36 -9.53 23.02 -12.01
C SER A 36 -8.25 23.83 -12.20
N ARG A 37 -7.77 24.44 -11.12
CA ARG A 37 -6.60 25.33 -11.12
C ARG A 37 -5.29 24.63 -10.73
N VAL A 38 -5.17 23.32 -11.00
CA VAL A 38 -4.05 22.51 -10.51
C VAL A 38 -2.69 22.94 -11.07
N TYR A 39 -2.67 23.49 -12.29
CA TYR A 39 -1.42 23.81 -13.01
C TYR A 39 -0.70 25.06 -12.49
N ASP A 40 -1.26 25.75 -11.52
CA ASP A 40 -0.55 26.79 -10.77
C ASP A 40 0.61 26.19 -9.92
N VAL A 41 0.54 24.90 -9.60
CA VAL A 41 1.50 24.18 -8.77
C VAL A 41 1.92 22.80 -9.31
N ALA A 42 1.03 22.13 -10.04
CA ALA A 42 1.29 20.82 -10.62
C ALA A 42 1.90 20.94 -12.01
N ILE A 43 2.76 20.01 -12.37
CA ILE A 43 3.18 19.80 -13.74
C ILE A 43 2.22 18.83 -14.45
N GLU A 44 2.05 18.97 -15.77
CA GLU A 44 1.49 17.91 -16.58
C GLU A 44 2.51 16.76 -16.62
N SER A 45 2.29 15.76 -15.77
CA SER A 45 3.28 14.69 -15.59
C SER A 45 3.38 13.79 -16.83
N PRO A 46 4.54 13.18 -17.11
CA PRO A 46 4.69 12.30 -18.26
C PRO A 46 3.77 11.08 -18.20
N LEU A 47 3.33 10.63 -19.39
CA LEU A 47 2.77 9.30 -19.63
C LEU A 47 3.79 8.52 -20.46
N GLU A 48 4.60 7.70 -19.82
CA GLU A 48 5.74 7.02 -20.45
C GLU A 48 5.61 5.50 -20.46
N ARG A 49 6.20 4.87 -21.47
CA ARG A 49 6.19 3.41 -21.57
C ARG A 49 7.20 2.81 -20.59
N ALA A 50 6.80 1.72 -19.91
CA ALA A 50 7.68 0.83 -19.15
C ALA A 50 8.11 -0.34 -20.03
N PRO A 51 9.28 -0.32 -20.68
CA PRO A 51 9.63 -1.27 -21.73
C PRO A 51 9.82 -2.70 -21.20
N ASN A 52 10.52 -2.90 -20.09
CA ASN A 52 10.78 -4.21 -19.50
C ASN A 52 9.48 -4.85 -18.98
N LEU A 53 8.67 -4.07 -18.24
CA LEU A 53 7.35 -4.51 -17.80
C LEU A 53 6.44 -4.84 -18.97
N SER A 54 6.42 -4.00 -20.01
CA SER A 54 5.60 -4.24 -21.21
C SER A 54 5.96 -5.55 -21.90
N ALA A 55 7.26 -5.81 -22.07
CA ALA A 55 7.74 -7.05 -22.69
C ALA A 55 7.35 -8.28 -21.85
N ARG A 56 7.57 -8.22 -20.52
CA ARG A 56 7.29 -9.32 -19.61
C ARG A 56 5.79 -9.65 -19.49
N MET A 57 4.94 -8.63 -19.56
CA MET A 57 3.47 -8.79 -19.53
C MET A 57 2.84 -9.10 -20.90
N ASN A 58 3.61 -9.07 -22.00
CA ASN A 58 3.11 -9.15 -23.37
C ASN A 58 1.97 -8.14 -23.67
N ASN A 59 2.08 -6.93 -23.08
CA ASN A 59 1.14 -5.82 -23.20
C ASN A 59 1.92 -4.50 -23.31
N THR A 60 1.29 -3.40 -23.68
CA THR A 60 1.89 -2.08 -23.55
C THR A 60 1.48 -1.50 -22.20
N LEU A 61 2.42 -1.35 -21.27
CA LEU A 61 2.19 -0.66 -20.00
C LEU A 61 2.75 0.76 -20.07
N LEU A 62 1.89 1.73 -19.81
CA LEU A 62 2.21 3.14 -19.69
C LEU A 62 2.11 3.55 -18.22
N LEU A 63 3.11 4.29 -17.72
CA LEU A 63 3.16 4.83 -16.37
C LEU A 63 2.78 6.32 -16.40
N LYS A 64 1.77 6.70 -15.65
CA LYS A 64 1.45 8.11 -15.38
C LYS A 64 2.24 8.57 -14.16
N ARG A 65 3.26 9.39 -14.37
CA ARG A 65 4.36 9.69 -13.44
C ARG A 65 4.01 10.81 -12.46
N GLU A 66 3.04 10.55 -11.58
CA GLU A 66 2.68 11.51 -10.51
C GLU A 66 3.74 11.57 -9.38
N ASP A 67 4.66 10.63 -9.33
CA ASP A 67 5.86 10.66 -8.50
C ASP A 67 6.83 11.80 -8.87
N MET A 68 6.74 12.34 -10.08
CA MET A 68 7.57 13.47 -10.55
C MET A 68 6.99 14.85 -10.19
N GLN A 69 5.88 14.93 -9.50
CA GLN A 69 5.32 16.19 -9.03
C GLN A 69 6.24 16.88 -8.00
N PRO A 70 6.17 18.22 -7.81
CA PRO A 70 7.04 18.97 -6.89
C PRO A 70 7.07 18.51 -5.43
N VAL A 71 6.03 17.76 -5.00
CA VAL A 71 5.96 17.09 -3.68
C VAL A 71 5.96 15.57 -3.80
N PHE A 72 6.47 15.06 -4.91
CA PHE A 72 6.63 13.63 -5.20
C PHE A 72 5.33 12.81 -5.08
N SER A 73 4.16 13.44 -5.31
CA SER A 73 2.87 12.75 -5.33
C SER A 73 1.75 13.60 -5.94
N PHE A 74 0.70 12.96 -6.41
CA PHE A 74 -0.48 13.60 -7.00
C PHE A 74 -1.28 14.49 -6.04
N LYS A 75 -1.09 14.34 -4.72
CA LYS A 75 -1.95 14.96 -3.70
C LYS A 75 -1.99 16.49 -3.76
N LEU A 76 -0.95 17.13 -4.26
CA LEU A 76 -0.92 18.60 -4.44
C LEU A 76 -2.05 19.09 -5.34
N ARG A 77 -2.47 18.31 -6.35
CA ARG A 77 -3.53 18.71 -7.32
C ARG A 77 -4.84 19.04 -6.61
N GLY A 78 -5.36 18.06 -5.86
CA GLY A 78 -6.63 18.25 -5.15
C GLY A 78 -6.51 19.22 -3.99
N ALA A 79 -5.40 19.19 -3.24
CA ALA A 79 -5.17 20.15 -2.15
C ALA A 79 -5.17 21.59 -2.67
N TYR A 80 -4.40 21.86 -3.73
CA TYR A 80 -4.34 23.20 -4.32
C TYR A 80 -5.68 23.62 -4.93
N ASN A 81 -6.32 22.75 -5.72
CA ASN A 81 -7.61 23.08 -6.34
C ASN A 81 -8.65 23.48 -5.29
N LYS A 82 -8.76 22.71 -4.20
CA LYS A 82 -9.65 23.06 -3.08
C LYS A 82 -9.34 24.43 -2.50
N MET A 83 -8.08 24.68 -2.18
CA MET A 83 -7.67 25.90 -1.51
C MET A 83 -7.76 27.13 -2.42
N ALA A 84 -7.48 26.99 -3.72
CA ALA A 84 -7.59 28.07 -4.70
C ALA A 84 -9.05 28.51 -4.99
N LEU A 85 -10.02 27.65 -4.66
CA LEU A 85 -11.45 27.94 -4.81
C LEU A 85 -12.10 28.51 -3.52
N LEU A 86 -11.34 28.63 -2.43
CA LEU A 86 -11.83 29.25 -1.19
C LEU A 86 -12.08 30.73 -1.36
N LYS A 87 -13.08 31.23 -0.66
CA LYS A 87 -13.31 32.67 -0.59
C LYS A 87 -12.12 33.37 0.08
N PRO A 88 -11.77 34.60 -0.31
CA PRO A 88 -10.65 35.33 0.29
C PRO A 88 -10.67 35.37 1.83
N ALA A 89 -11.85 35.53 2.42
CA ALA A 89 -12.02 35.58 3.86
C ALA A 89 -11.72 34.22 4.54
N ASP A 90 -12.08 33.09 3.88
CA ASP A 90 -11.78 31.73 4.38
C ASP A 90 -10.28 31.43 4.27
N LEU A 91 -9.68 31.80 3.16
CA LEU A 91 -8.24 31.65 2.92
C LEU A 91 -7.42 32.49 3.91
N ALA A 92 -7.86 33.73 4.22
CA ALA A 92 -7.20 34.60 5.20
C ALA A 92 -7.22 34.03 6.62
N ARG A 93 -8.30 33.32 7.00
CA ARG A 93 -8.34 32.60 8.30
C ARG A 93 -7.33 31.47 8.36
N GLY A 94 -7.05 30.83 7.24
CA GLY A 94 -6.15 29.72 7.09
C GLY A 94 -6.86 28.37 6.95
N VAL A 95 -6.06 27.34 6.70
CA VAL A 95 -6.54 25.98 6.46
C VAL A 95 -5.95 24.99 7.47
N ILE A 96 -6.61 23.85 7.62
CA ILE A 96 -6.15 22.76 8.46
C ILE A 96 -6.34 21.42 7.76
N ALA A 97 -5.41 20.48 7.97
CA ALA A 97 -5.54 19.11 7.51
C ALA A 97 -4.95 18.13 8.54
N ALA A 98 -5.50 16.90 8.58
CA ALA A 98 -4.90 15.79 9.30
C ALA A 98 -4.19 14.87 8.28
N SER A 99 -2.86 14.78 8.35
CA SER A 99 -2.08 13.88 7.52
C SER A 99 -0.61 13.91 7.92
N ALA A 100 0.03 12.75 7.94
CA ALA A 100 1.47 12.61 8.16
C ALA A 100 2.26 12.35 6.84
N GLY A 101 1.61 12.41 5.67
CA GLY A 101 2.22 12.02 4.39
C GLY A 101 1.96 12.99 3.25
N ASN A 102 1.63 12.42 2.09
CA ASN A 102 1.50 13.14 0.81
C ASN A 102 0.49 14.30 0.83
N HIS A 103 -0.63 14.14 1.54
CA HIS A 103 -1.62 15.20 1.63
C HIS A 103 -1.12 16.40 2.45
N ALA A 104 -0.39 16.15 3.53
CA ALA A 104 0.23 17.21 4.34
C ALA A 104 1.18 18.07 3.49
N GLN A 105 2.04 17.44 2.70
CA GLN A 105 2.96 18.14 1.80
C GLN A 105 2.22 18.91 0.71
N GLY A 106 1.14 18.32 0.16
CA GLY A 106 0.30 19.00 -0.84
C GLY A 106 -0.39 20.24 -0.29
N VAL A 107 -0.94 20.18 0.93
CA VAL A 107 -1.56 21.33 1.61
C VAL A 107 -0.52 22.40 1.96
N ALA A 108 0.64 22.00 2.47
CA ALA A 108 1.72 22.93 2.82
C ALA A 108 2.24 23.68 1.57
N LEU A 109 2.45 22.98 0.43
CA LEU A 109 2.83 23.61 -0.84
C LEU A 109 1.74 24.56 -1.33
N ALA A 110 0.48 24.16 -1.27
CA ALA A 110 -0.64 24.99 -1.68
C ALA A 110 -0.73 26.26 -0.82
N ALA A 111 -0.55 26.14 0.49
CA ALA A 111 -0.54 27.29 1.40
C ALA A 111 0.60 28.26 1.13
N GLN A 112 1.80 27.73 0.86
CA GLN A 112 2.97 28.52 0.47
C GLN A 112 2.69 29.33 -0.81
N LYS A 113 2.12 28.67 -1.84
CA LYS A 113 1.78 29.32 -3.11
C LYS A 113 0.69 30.37 -2.98
N LEU A 114 -0.35 30.08 -2.20
CA LEU A 114 -1.49 30.99 -1.97
C LEU A 114 -1.23 32.03 -0.86
N LYS A 115 -0.04 31.99 -0.22
CA LYS A 115 0.37 32.87 0.87
C LYS A 115 -0.64 32.88 2.03
N CYS A 116 -1.18 31.71 2.39
CA CYS A 116 -2.07 31.54 3.52
C CYS A 116 -1.45 30.64 4.62
N ARG A 117 -2.00 30.69 5.82
CA ARG A 117 -1.55 29.83 6.93
C ARG A 117 -2.12 28.42 6.77
N ALA A 118 -1.29 27.41 7.01
CA ALA A 118 -1.72 26.02 7.09
C ALA A 118 -1.30 25.41 8.42
N THR A 119 -2.24 24.73 9.08
CA THR A 119 -1.99 23.91 10.27
C THR A 119 -2.14 22.47 9.88
N ILE A 120 -1.10 21.66 10.11
CA ILE A 120 -1.10 20.22 9.79
C ILE A 120 -1.03 19.43 11.10
N VAL A 121 -2.06 18.64 11.36
CA VAL A 121 -2.10 17.76 12.54
C VAL A 121 -1.59 16.38 12.13
N MET A 122 -0.61 15.88 12.89
CA MET A 122 0.02 14.57 12.68
C MET A 122 0.00 13.77 13.99
N PRO A 123 -0.07 12.43 13.92
CA PRO A 123 0.20 11.60 15.10
C PRO A 123 1.59 11.86 15.68
N VAL A 124 1.76 11.70 16.99
CA VAL A 124 3.07 11.84 17.66
C VAL A 124 4.08 10.76 17.21
N THR A 125 3.57 9.67 16.65
CA THR A 125 4.36 8.57 16.06
C THR A 125 4.94 8.90 14.68
N THR A 126 4.62 10.08 14.11
CA THR A 126 5.09 10.46 12.78
C THR A 126 6.61 10.62 12.74
N PRO A 127 7.32 9.95 11.80
CA PRO A 127 8.77 10.09 11.66
C PRO A 127 9.20 11.54 11.45
N GLN A 128 10.27 11.94 12.13
CA GLN A 128 10.78 13.33 12.13
C GLN A 128 11.04 13.87 10.72
N ILE A 129 11.47 13.02 9.80
CA ILE A 129 11.71 13.41 8.40
C ILE A 129 10.44 13.93 7.72
N LYS A 130 9.27 13.34 8.00
CA LYS A 130 7.98 13.77 7.47
C LYS A 130 7.52 15.09 8.11
N VAL A 131 7.72 15.24 9.43
CA VAL A 131 7.44 16.48 10.15
C VAL A 131 8.26 17.64 9.59
N THR A 132 9.58 17.43 9.44
CA THR A 132 10.51 18.42 8.90
C THR A 132 10.17 18.82 7.46
N ALA A 133 9.80 17.87 6.60
CA ALA A 133 9.43 18.13 5.21
C ALA A 133 8.21 19.06 5.07
N VAL A 134 7.25 18.98 5.98
CA VAL A 134 6.06 19.83 6.01
C VAL A 134 6.37 21.19 6.64
N ALA A 135 7.08 21.22 7.75
CA ALA A 135 7.48 22.45 8.44
C ALA A 135 8.39 23.34 7.55
N ALA A 136 9.28 22.73 6.77
CA ALA A 136 10.17 23.43 5.82
C ALA A 136 9.40 24.20 4.73
N ARG A 137 8.11 23.89 4.50
CA ARG A 137 7.20 24.64 3.61
C ARG A 137 6.42 25.75 4.31
N GLY A 138 6.72 26.02 5.59
CA GLY A 138 6.09 27.10 6.36
C GLY A 138 4.75 26.73 6.99
N ALA A 139 4.34 25.46 7.00
CA ALA A 139 3.14 25.03 7.69
C ALA A 139 3.40 24.84 9.21
N GLU A 140 2.42 25.23 10.03
CA GLU A 140 2.40 24.88 11.47
C GLU A 140 2.12 23.39 11.61
N VAL A 141 3.03 22.64 12.24
CA VAL A 141 2.83 21.22 12.53
C VAL A 141 2.42 21.05 13.99
N VAL A 142 1.29 20.38 14.22
CA VAL A 142 0.77 20.03 15.54
C VAL A 142 0.80 18.51 15.69
N LEU A 143 1.58 18.01 16.63
CA LEU A 143 1.63 16.58 16.95
C LEU A 143 0.57 16.26 18.01
N HIS A 144 -0.38 15.35 17.68
CA HIS A 144 -1.46 14.98 18.59
C HIS A 144 -1.99 13.57 18.33
N GLY A 145 -2.15 12.82 19.42
CA GLY A 145 -2.66 11.44 19.40
C GLY A 145 -1.63 10.43 18.89
N ASP A 146 -1.91 9.15 19.14
CA ASP A 146 -1.06 8.03 18.74
C ASP A 146 -1.44 7.48 17.35
N SER A 147 -2.64 7.83 16.86
CA SER A 147 -3.23 7.32 15.62
C SER A 147 -3.71 8.42 14.68
N TYR A 148 -3.88 8.07 13.40
CA TYR A 148 -4.50 8.97 12.43
C TYR A 148 -5.92 9.39 12.83
N ASP A 149 -6.73 8.47 13.39
CA ASP A 149 -8.10 8.75 13.80
C ASP A 149 -8.13 9.83 14.91
N GLU A 150 -7.23 9.76 15.89
CA GLU A 150 -7.10 10.76 16.96
C GLU A 150 -6.63 12.13 16.42
N ALA A 151 -5.61 12.13 15.57
CA ALA A 151 -5.14 13.35 14.92
C ALA A 151 -6.24 14.00 14.06
N TYR A 152 -7.05 13.19 13.36
CA TYR A 152 -8.18 13.67 12.57
C TYR A 152 -9.27 14.30 13.45
N GLN A 153 -9.69 13.64 14.52
CA GLN A 153 -10.71 14.18 15.44
C GLN A 153 -10.26 15.48 16.08
N PHE A 154 -9.00 15.53 16.53
CA PHE A 154 -8.42 16.75 17.08
C PHE A 154 -8.37 17.86 16.04
N SER A 155 -7.98 17.57 14.80
CA SER A 155 -7.94 18.57 13.73
C SER A 155 -9.33 19.14 13.40
N ALA A 156 -10.38 18.31 13.43
CA ALA A 156 -11.76 18.76 13.24
C ALA A 156 -12.20 19.71 14.37
N THR A 157 -11.89 19.38 15.61
CA THR A 157 -12.16 20.26 16.77
C THR A 157 -11.39 21.57 16.66
N LEU A 158 -10.11 21.51 16.31
CA LEU A 158 -9.26 22.68 16.17
C LEU A 158 -9.71 23.58 15.00
N ALA A 159 -10.21 22.99 13.91
CA ALA A 159 -10.79 23.71 12.78
C ALA A 159 -11.93 24.61 13.23
N VAL A 160 -12.88 24.08 13.99
CA VAL A 160 -14.02 24.84 14.54
C VAL A 160 -13.52 25.92 15.49
N LYS A 161 -12.65 25.57 16.45
CA LYS A 161 -12.14 26.51 17.46
C LYS A 161 -11.40 27.71 16.87
N ARG A 162 -10.59 27.49 15.81
CA ARG A 162 -9.78 28.53 15.16
C ARG A 162 -10.44 29.13 13.92
N GLY A 163 -11.63 28.66 13.51
CA GLY A 163 -12.32 29.07 12.28
C GLY A 163 -11.58 28.73 11.00
N LEU A 164 -10.78 27.63 11.00
CA LEU A 164 -9.98 27.20 9.87
C LEU A 164 -10.81 26.36 8.90
N THR A 165 -10.49 26.44 7.61
CA THR A 165 -11.10 25.57 6.60
C THR A 165 -10.42 24.22 6.57
N PHE A 166 -11.16 23.14 6.79
CA PHE A 166 -10.64 21.77 6.72
C PHE A 166 -10.44 21.34 5.26
N VAL A 167 -9.24 20.93 4.89
CA VAL A 167 -8.91 20.40 3.57
C VAL A 167 -8.86 18.87 3.65
N HIS A 168 -9.97 18.24 3.20
CA HIS A 168 -10.14 16.80 3.28
C HIS A 168 -9.20 16.06 2.30
N PRO A 169 -8.53 14.95 2.69
CA PRO A 169 -7.55 14.29 1.84
C PRO A 169 -8.12 13.56 0.61
N TYR A 170 -9.44 13.35 0.52
CA TYR A 170 -10.09 12.62 -0.59
C TYR A 170 -11.60 12.87 -0.75
N ASP A 171 -12.38 13.12 0.31
CA ASP A 171 -13.85 13.19 0.25
C ASP A 171 -14.36 14.63 0.18
N ASP A 172 -13.91 15.33 -0.83
CA ASP A 172 -14.32 16.71 -1.14
C ASP A 172 -14.42 16.88 -2.65
N PRO A 173 -15.51 17.42 -3.20
CA PRO A 173 -15.71 17.54 -4.65
C PRO A 173 -14.60 18.31 -5.37
N ASP A 174 -14.03 19.35 -4.75
CA ASP A 174 -12.98 20.15 -5.36
C ASP A 174 -11.63 19.42 -5.32
N VAL A 175 -11.39 18.63 -4.25
CA VAL A 175 -10.23 17.73 -4.18
C VAL A 175 -10.34 16.64 -5.24
N ILE A 176 -11.49 15.98 -5.36
CA ILE A 176 -11.75 14.94 -6.38
C ILE A 176 -11.55 15.51 -7.79
N ALA A 177 -12.06 16.70 -8.06
CA ALA A 177 -11.92 17.37 -9.35
C ALA A 177 -10.44 17.63 -9.69
N GLY A 178 -9.66 18.15 -8.73
CA GLY A 178 -8.23 18.33 -8.90
C GLY A 178 -7.50 17.05 -9.27
N GLN A 179 -7.84 15.92 -8.63
CA GLN A 179 -7.27 14.60 -8.96
C GLN A 179 -7.71 14.10 -10.34
N GLY A 180 -8.94 14.46 -10.78
CA GLY A 180 -9.49 14.09 -12.09
C GLY A 180 -8.72 14.64 -13.28
N THR A 181 -7.94 15.72 -13.10
CA THR A 181 -7.06 16.26 -14.14
C THR A 181 -6.05 15.24 -14.66
N ILE A 182 -5.69 14.23 -13.85
CA ILE A 182 -4.83 13.13 -14.28
C ILE A 182 -5.51 12.32 -15.39
N GLY A 183 -6.81 12.05 -15.26
CA GLY A 183 -7.59 11.40 -16.32
C GLY A 183 -7.64 12.21 -17.61
N MET A 184 -7.77 13.55 -17.49
CA MET A 184 -7.72 14.46 -18.62
C MET A 184 -6.36 14.40 -19.33
N GLU A 185 -5.26 14.44 -18.59
CA GLU A 185 -3.91 14.35 -19.12
C GLU A 185 -3.67 13.01 -19.85
N ILE A 186 -4.07 11.90 -19.25
CA ILE A 186 -3.92 10.56 -19.84
C ILE A 186 -4.59 10.49 -21.22
N LEU A 187 -5.84 10.96 -21.35
CA LEU A 187 -6.57 10.91 -22.62
C LEU A 187 -5.97 11.84 -23.69
N ARG A 188 -5.27 12.92 -23.29
CA ARG A 188 -4.60 13.86 -24.21
C ARG A 188 -3.22 13.37 -24.64
N GLN A 189 -2.48 12.70 -23.75
CA GLN A 189 -1.07 12.33 -23.96
C GLN A 189 -0.86 11.11 -24.84
N THR A 190 -1.89 10.31 -25.08
CA THR A 190 -1.76 9.15 -25.98
C THR A 190 -2.79 9.15 -27.09
N ARG A 191 -2.32 8.80 -28.31
CA ARG A 191 -3.19 8.52 -29.46
C ARG A 191 -3.60 7.06 -29.54
N ARG A 192 -3.02 6.19 -28.69
CA ARG A 192 -3.35 4.76 -28.67
C ARG A 192 -4.69 4.58 -27.95
N SER A 193 -5.46 3.58 -28.40
CA SER A 193 -6.61 3.12 -27.65
C SER A 193 -6.14 2.54 -26.33
N ILE A 194 -6.70 3.01 -25.20
CA ILE A 194 -6.44 2.50 -23.86
C ILE A 194 -7.50 1.44 -23.54
N ASP A 195 -7.07 0.25 -23.09
CA ASP A 195 -7.98 -0.82 -22.66
C ASP A 195 -8.35 -0.70 -21.18
N ALA A 196 -7.38 -0.35 -20.32
CA ALA A 196 -7.61 -0.20 -18.87
C ALA A 196 -6.66 0.81 -18.21
N ILE A 197 -7.17 1.48 -17.16
CA ILE A 197 -6.41 2.38 -16.29
C ILE A 197 -6.46 1.81 -14.87
N PHE A 198 -5.30 1.53 -14.27
CA PHE A 198 -5.14 1.04 -12.90
C PHE A 198 -4.81 2.19 -11.97
N VAL A 199 -5.59 2.31 -10.90
CA VAL A 199 -5.53 3.45 -9.98
C VAL A 199 -5.43 2.95 -8.53
N PRO A 200 -4.43 3.39 -7.72
CA PRO A 200 -4.35 3.01 -6.32
C PRO A 200 -5.50 3.63 -5.54
N VAL A 201 -6.10 2.85 -4.64
CA VAL A 201 -7.27 3.26 -3.86
C VAL A 201 -6.97 3.22 -2.38
N GLY A 202 -7.09 4.39 -1.73
CA GLY A 202 -7.28 4.51 -0.30
C GLY A 202 -8.68 5.04 -0.02
N GLY A 203 -8.85 6.32 0.30
CA GLY A 203 -10.16 6.94 0.48
C GLY A 203 -11.00 7.12 -0.79
N GLY A 204 -10.44 6.88 -1.97
CA GLY A 204 -11.14 6.88 -3.25
C GLY A 204 -11.06 8.18 -4.07
N GLY A 205 -10.43 9.25 -3.57
CA GLY A 205 -10.43 10.56 -4.27
C GLY A 205 -9.80 10.54 -5.65
N LEU A 206 -8.66 9.84 -5.82
CA LEU A 206 -7.96 9.74 -7.09
C LEU A 206 -8.78 8.97 -8.14
N ILE A 207 -9.21 7.77 -7.79
CA ILE A 207 -9.97 6.92 -8.72
C ILE A 207 -11.31 7.54 -9.09
N SER A 208 -11.99 8.19 -8.14
CA SER A 208 -13.26 8.89 -8.39
C SER A 208 -13.11 10.00 -9.42
N GLY A 209 -12.07 10.82 -9.29
CA GLY A 209 -11.81 11.91 -10.23
C GLY A 209 -11.45 11.38 -11.63
N ILE A 210 -10.53 10.41 -11.71
CA ILE A 210 -10.13 9.80 -12.99
C ILE A 210 -11.33 9.11 -13.65
N ALA A 211 -12.08 8.29 -12.90
CA ALA A 211 -13.21 7.54 -13.43
C ALA A 211 -14.34 8.46 -13.92
N ALA A 212 -14.67 9.51 -13.16
CA ALA A 212 -15.70 10.47 -13.56
C ALA A 212 -15.37 11.16 -14.90
N TYR A 213 -14.10 11.49 -15.13
CA TYR A 213 -13.66 12.09 -16.40
C TYR A 213 -13.62 11.05 -17.53
N VAL A 214 -12.91 9.94 -17.32
CA VAL A 214 -12.67 8.93 -18.36
C VAL A 214 -13.98 8.30 -18.83
N LYS A 215 -14.85 7.88 -17.91
CA LYS A 215 -16.14 7.25 -18.27
C LYS A 215 -17.11 8.19 -18.95
N ARG A 216 -16.94 9.49 -18.76
CA ARG A 216 -17.75 10.52 -19.44
C ARG A 216 -17.37 10.67 -20.91
N LEU A 217 -16.08 10.53 -21.24
CA LEU A 217 -15.55 10.78 -22.60
C LEU A 217 -15.26 9.50 -23.38
N GLN A 218 -14.75 8.47 -22.70
CA GLN A 218 -14.40 7.18 -23.29
C GLN A 218 -14.89 6.03 -22.37
N PRO A 219 -16.21 5.74 -22.36
CA PRO A 219 -16.80 4.78 -21.43
C PRO A 219 -16.32 3.33 -21.61
N SER A 220 -15.73 3.00 -22.76
CA SER A 220 -15.15 1.69 -23.07
C SER A 220 -13.87 1.39 -22.28
N ILE A 221 -13.13 2.41 -21.84
CA ILE A 221 -11.92 2.23 -21.05
C ILE A 221 -12.31 1.70 -19.66
N LYS A 222 -11.70 0.58 -19.26
CA LYS A 222 -11.89 0.06 -17.90
C LYS A 222 -11.11 0.91 -16.89
N VAL A 223 -11.76 1.31 -15.82
CA VAL A 223 -11.11 1.94 -14.66
C VAL A 223 -11.09 0.94 -13.52
N ILE A 224 -9.89 0.49 -13.16
CA ILE A 224 -9.68 -0.60 -12.22
C ILE A 224 -8.99 -0.04 -10.97
N GLY A 225 -9.66 -0.17 -9.83
CA GLY A 225 -9.07 0.15 -8.53
C GLY A 225 -8.08 -0.93 -8.10
N VAL A 226 -7.05 -0.53 -7.37
CA VAL A 226 -6.11 -1.46 -6.73
C VAL A 226 -5.98 -1.12 -5.27
N GLU A 227 -6.23 -2.11 -4.39
CA GLU A 227 -6.09 -2.00 -2.95
C GLU A 227 -5.15 -3.07 -2.40
N PRO A 228 -4.46 -2.82 -1.27
CA PRO A 228 -3.79 -3.88 -0.52
C PRO A 228 -4.81 -4.86 0.06
N VAL A 229 -4.41 -6.14 0.22
CA VAL A 229 -5.28 -7.17 0.82
C VAL A 229 -5.67 -6.85 2.27
N ASP A 230 -4.86 -6.08 2.98
CA ASP A 230 -5.03 -5.67 4.38
C ASP A 230 -5.60 -4.25 4.56
N ALA A 231 -6.02 -3.58 3.46
CA ALA A 231 -6.66 -2.26 3.47
C ALA A 231 -7.67 -2.11 2.32
N ASP A 232 -8.62 -3.04 2.20
CA ASP A 232 -9.56 -3.19 1.07
C ASP A 232 -10.95 -2.56 1.31
N ALA A 233 -10.99 -1.39 1.95
CA ALA A 233 -12.22 -0.72 2.35
C ALA A 233 -13.17 -0.41 1.18
N MET A 234 -12.66 -0.01 0.01
CA MET A 234 -13.48 0.29 -1.17
C MET A 234 -14.10 -0.98 -1.74
N ARG A 235 -13.30 -2.04 -1.90
CA ARG A 235 -13.79 -3.33 -2.42
C ARG A 235 -14.90 -3.91 -1.54
N GLN A 236 -14.68 -3.93 -0.21
CA GLN A 236 -15.70 -4.40 0.72
C GLN A 236 -16.96 -3.53 0.67
N SER A 237 -16.80 -2.20 0.57
CA SER A 237 -17.92 -1.27 0.45
C SER A 237 -18.71 -1.47 -0.84
N LEU A 238 -18.05 -1.63 -1.97
CA LEU A 238 -18.70 -1.90 -3.26
C LEU A 238 -19.45 -3.24 -3.25
N LYS A 239 -18.86 -4.29 -2.67
CA LYS A 239 -19.50 -5.59 -2.51
C LYS A 239 -20.74 -5.53 -1.59
N ALA A 240 -20.65 -4.76 -0.51
CA ALA A 240 -21.74 -4.60 0.46
C ALA A 240 -22.84 -3.62 0.02
N GLY A 241 -22.61 -2.83 -1.05
CA GLY A 241 -23.51 -1.76 -1.49
C GLY A 241 -23.62 -0.56 -0.53
N ARG A 242 -22.79 -0.52 0.52
CA ARG A 242 -22.72 0.54 1.54
C ARG A 242 -21.28 0.70 2.02
N ARG A 243 -20.95 1.86 2.57
CA ARG A 243 -19.61 2.08 3.14
C ARG A 243 -19.38 1.14 4.33
N VAL A 244 -18.29 0.38 4.26
CA VAL A 244 -17.80 -0.50 5.32
C VAL A 244 -16.64 0.20 6.03
N ARG A 245 -16.56 0.06 7.35
CA ARG A 245 -15.40 0.47 8.15
C ARG A 245 -14.64 -0.78 8.55
N LEU A 246 -13.35 -0.80 8.22
CA LEU A 246 -12.43 -1.86 8.64
C LEU A 246 -12.01 -1.63 10.10
N ASP A 247 -11.88 -2.70 10.87
CA ASP A 247 -11.39 -2.63 12.24
C ASP A 247 -9.92 -2.24 12.27
N GLN A 248 -9.14 -2.82 11.35
CA GLN A 248 -7.70 -2.60 11.22
C GLN A 248 -7.32 -2.47 9.75
N VAL A 249 -6.19 -1.83 9.49
CA VAL A 249 -5.58 -1.69 8.16
C VAL A 249 -4.09 -1.91 8.26
N GLY A 250 -3.53 -2.58 7.24
CA GLY A 250 -2.08 -2.70 7.09
C GLY A 250 -1.44 -1.35 6.76
N LEU A 251 -0.27 -1.11 7.31
CA LEU A 251 0.42 0.19 7.20
C LEU A 251 1.62 0.17 6.25
N PHE A 252 1.89 -0.96 5.58
CA PHE A 252 2.98 -1.01 4.61
C PHE A 252 2.77 0.01 3.47
N ALA A 253 1.56 0.12 2.95
CA ALA A 253 1.18 1.13 1.96
C ALA A 253 0.41 2.28 2.64
N ASP A 254 1.07 3.02 3.55
CA ASP A 254 0.47 4.06 4.40
C ASP A 254 -0.32 5.12 3.62
N GLY A 255 0.10 5.46 2.40
CA GLY A 255 -0.63 6.39 1.51
C GLY A 255 -2.04 5.95 1.11
N VAL A 256 -2.39 4.67 1.29
CA VAL A 256 -3.71 4.09 0.99
C VAL A 256 -4.35 3.37 2.19
N ALA A 257 -3.72 3.37 3.36
CA ALA A 257 -4.22 2.73 4.58
C ALA A 257 -5.40 3.50 5.19
N VAL A 258 -6.60 3.26 4.67
CA VAL A 258 -7.83 3.96 5.06
C VAL A 258 -8.87 2.98 5.58
N LYS A 259 -9.34 3.20 6.81
CA LYS A 259 -10.35 2.34 7.44
C LYS A 259 -11.73 2.46 6.79
N GLN A 260 -12.08 3.62 6.26
CA GLN A 260 -13.37 3.85 5.63
C GLN A 260 -13.24 4.84 4.46
N VAL A 261 -13.81 4.47 3.33
CA VAL A 261 -13.88 5.34 2.14
C VAL A 261 -14.82 6.53 2.34
N GLY A 262 -14.65 7.58 1.56
CA GLY A 262 -15.51 8.76 1.59
C GLY A 262 -16.94 8.46 1.13
N ALA A 263 -17.87 9.35 1.45
CA ALA A 263 -19.25 9.22 1.02
C ALA A 263 -19.40 9.52 -0.47
N GLU A 264 -18.82 10.63 -0.91
CA GLU A 264 -18.87 11.04 -2.31
C GLU A 264 -17.98 10.15 -3.17
N THR A 265 -16.78 9.77 -2.68
CA THR A 265 -15.91 8.87 -3.41
C THR A 265 -16.54 7.48 -3.59
N PHE A 266 -17.24 6.94 -2.57
CA PHE A 266 -17.99 5.69 -2.70
C PHE A 266 -19.10 5.79 -3.75
N ARG A 267 -19.88 6.91 -3.73
CA ARG A 267 -20.94 7.16 -4.71
C ARG A 267 -20.40 7.11 -6.15
N LEU A 268 -19.28 7.80 -6.39
CA LEU A 268 -18.64 7.86 -7.70
C LEU A 268 -18.03 6.52 -8.11
N CYS A 269 -17.34 5.84 -7.19
CA CYS A 269 -16.75 4.53 -7.48
C CYS A 269 -17.83 3.49 -7.82
N ARG A 270 -18.96 3.47 -7.10
CA ARG A 270 -20.08 2.59 -7.41
C ARG A 270 -20.67 2.85 -8.81
N GLN A 271 -20.58 4.08 -9.30
CA GLN A 271 -21.11 4.47 -10.61
C GLN A 271 -20.12 4.19 -11.77
N PHE A 272 -18.81 4.38 -11.53
CA PHE A 272 -17.84 4.51 -12.63
C PHE A 272 -16.68 3.52 -12.58
N VAL A 273 -16.45 2.81 -11.47
CA VAL A 273 -15.34 1.84 -11.35
C VAL A 273 -15.82 0.45 -11.79
N ASP A 274 -15.04 -0.19 -12.66
CA ASP A 274 -15.42 -1.48 -13.24
C ASP A 274 -15.04 -2.67 -12.35
N GLU A 275 -13.88 -2.62 -11.70
CA GLU A 275 -13.34 -3.72 -10.89
C GLU A 275 -12.38 -3.17 -9.83
N VAL A 276 -12.21 -3.90 -8.72
CA VAL A 276 -11.15 -3.65 -7.74
C VAL A 276 -10.31 -4.91 -7.56
N VAL A 277 -9.00 -4.78 -7.77
CA VAL A 277 -8.00 -5.85 -7.63
C VAL A 277 -7.27 -5.69 -6.31
N LEU A 278 -7.02 -6.80 -5.63
CA LEU A 278 -6.20 -6.84 -4.41
C LEU A 278 -4.80 -7.36 -4.71
N VAL A 279 -3.81 -6.79 -4.01
CA VAL A 279 -2.41 -7.23 -4.07
C VAL A 279 -1.82 -7.28 -2.66
N ASP A 280 -0.85 -8.17 -2.47
CA ASP A 280 -0.12 -8.30 -1.21
C ASP A 280 1.15 -7.43 -1.18
N THR A 281 1.80 -7.40 -0.02
CA THR A 281 3.04 -6.63 0.22
C THR A 281 4.16 -7.05 -0.73
N ALA A 282 4.33 -8.35 -0.97
CA ALA A 282 5.39 -8.86 -1.83
C ALA A 282 5.20 -8.42 -3.30
N ALA A 283 3.95 -8.42 -3.80
CA ALA A 283 3.63 -7.91 -5.13
C ALA A 283 3.91 -6.40 -5.27
N MET A 284 3.63 -5.61 -4.21
CA MET A 284 3.97 -4.18 -4.19
C MET A 284 5.48 -3.96 -4.22
N CYS A 285 6.26 -4.71 -3.43
CA CYS A 285 7.72 -4.63 -3.43
C CYS A 285 8.32 -5.01 -4.78
N ALA A 286 7.82 -6.08 -5.40
CA ALA A 286 8.22 -6.46 -6.75
C ALA A 286 7.89 -5.35 -7.78
N ALA A 287 6.75 -4.67 -7.66
CA ALA A 287 6.40 -3.56 -8.54
C ALA A 287 7.31 -2.32 -8.33
N ILE A 288 7.76 -2.03 -7.10
CA ILE A 288 8.76 -0.98 -6.84
C ILE A 288 10.07 -1.28 -7.58
N LYS A 289 10.56 -2.53 -7.47
CA LYS A 289 11.76 -2.99 -8.18
C LYS A 289 11.58 -2.89 -9.69
N ASP A 290 10.45 -3.36 -10.23
CA ASP A 290 10.14 -3.29 -11.66
C ASP A 290 10.18 -1.86 -12.20
N VAL A 291 9.57 -0.91 -11.48
CA VAL A 291 9.59 0.50 -11.90
C VAL A 291 10.99 1.08 -11.81
N PHE A 292 11.76 0.72 -10.77
CA PHE A 292 13.16 1.14 -10.68
C PHE A 292 13.99 0.60 -11.86
N GLU A 293 13.79 -0.64 -12.29
CA GLU A 293 14.48 -1.20 -13.45
C GLU A 293 14.14 -0.48 -14.77
N ASP A 294 12.89 -0.04 -14.93
CA ASP A 294 12.44 0.68 -16.12
C ASP A 294 12.76 2.18 -16.11
N THR A 295 12.75 2.84 -14.94
CA THR A 295 12.77 4.32 -14.86
C THR A 295 13.89 4.90 -13.99
N ARG A 296 14.57 4.10 -13.19
CA ARG A 296 15.50 4.50 -12.11
C ARG A 296 14.85 5.33 -10.99
N ALA A 297 13.52 5.37 -10.92
CA ALA A 297 12.79 6.01 -9.84
C ALA A 297 12.35 4.97 -8.79
N VAL A 298 12.44 5.34 -7.52
CA VAL A 298 11.95 4.52 -6.40
C VAL A 298 10.59 5.04 -5.97
N LEU A 299 9.54 4.26 -6.21
CA LEU A 299 8.19 4.59 -5.75
C LEU A 299 8.00 4.21 -4.28
N GLU A 300 7.12 4.92 -3.59
CA GLU A 300 6.58 4.45 -2.31
C GLU A 300 5.63 3.25 -2.53
N PRO A 301 5.35 2.43 -1.51
CA PRO A 301 4.47 1.26 -1.66
C PRO A 301 3.10 1.60 -2.28
N ALA A 302 2.46 2.67 -1.81
CA ALA A 302 1.20 3.17 -2.39
C ALA A 302 1.37 3.64 -3.84
N GLY A 303 2.55 4.16 -4.19
CA GLY A 303 2.91 4.61 -5.53
C GLY A 303 3.01 3.49 -6.55
N ALA A 304 3.49 2.32 -6.13
CA ALA A 304 3.66 1.14 -6.96
C ALA A 304 2.41 0.24 -7.03
N LEU A 305 1.40 0.51 -6.20
CA LEU A 305 0.22 -0.34 -6.03
C LEU A 305 -0.52 -0.59 -7.35
N ALA A 306 -0.72 0.45 -8.18
CA ALA A 306 -1.39 0.32 -9.48
C ALA A 306 -0.63 -0.60 -10.43
N ILE A 307 0.70 -0.56 -10.41
CA ILE A 307 1.56 -1.42 -11.24
C ILE A 307 1.44 -2.87 -10.79
N ALA A 308 1.49 -3.13 -9.48
CA ALA A 308 1.26 -4.46 -8.91
C ALA A 308 -0.11 -5.02 -9.33
N GLY A 309 -1.15 -4.18 -9.25
CA GLY A 309 -2.51 -4.55 -9.67
C GLY A 309 -2.61 -4.85 -11.17
N ALA A 310 -1.94 -4.09 -12.02
CA ALA A 310 -1.90 -4.34 -13.46
C ALA A 310 -1.25 -5.70 -13.78
N LYS A 311 -0.14 -6.04 -13.12
CA LYS A 311 0.53 -7.34 -13.22
C LYS A 311 -0.41 -8.48 -12.81
N ALA A 312 -1.00 -8.39 -11.64
CA ALA A 312 -1.93 -9.40 -11.10
C ALA A 312 -3.17 -9.58 -12.00
N TRP A 313 -3.71 -8.48 -12.52
CA TRP A 313 -4.87 -8.52 -13.40
C TRP A 313 -4.57 -9.20 -14.75
N VAL A 314 -3.42 -8.87 -15.36
CA VAL A 314 -2.95 -9.50 -16.61
C VAL A 314 -2.72 -11.00 -16.42
N GLU A 315 -2.05 -11.40 -15.35
CA GLU A 315 -1.82 -12.81 -14.98
C GLU A 315 -3.15 -13.56 -14.83
N LYS A 316 -4.09 -12.98 -14.05
CA LYS A 316 -5.40 -13.59 -13.77
C LYS A 316 -6.29 -13.70 -15.01
N LYS A 317 -6.31 -12.68 -15.88
CA LYS A 317 -7.19 -12.63 -17.07
C LYS A 317 -6.56 -13.26 -18.31
N GLY A 318 -5.24 -13.49 -18.32
CA GLY A 318 -4.53 -14.05 -19.46
C GLY A 318 -4.51 -13.14 -20.70
N VAL A 319 -4.68 -11.82 -20.53
CA VAL A 319 -4.80 -10.85 -21.63
C VAL A 319 -3.43 -10.50 -22.23
N ARG A 320 -3.40 -10.29 -23.56
CA ARG A 320 -2.19 -9.92 -24.31
C ARG A 320 -2.51 -8.84 -25.33
N GLY A 321 -1.49 -8.08 -25.76
CA GLY A 321 -1.60 -7.06 -26.81
C GLY A 321 -2.44 -5.85 -26.40
N LYS A 322 -2.70 -5.65 -25.10
CA LYS A 322 -3.49 -4.54 -24.55
C LYS A 322 -2.63 -3.33 -24.25
N THR A 323 -3.24 -2.13 -24.29
CA THR A 323 -2.64 -0.90 -23.79
C THR A 323 -3.21 -0.59 -22.42
N LEU A 324 -2.35 -0.65 -21.40
CA LEU A 324 -2.67 -0.48 -19.99
C LEU A 324 -1.99 0.78 -19.47
N VAL A 325 -2.66 1.51 -18.61
CA VAL A 325 -2.10 2.67 -17.91
C VAL A 325 -2.09 2.35 -16.42
N ALA A 326 -0.98 2.59 -15.73
CA ALA A 326 -0.89 2.50 -14.28
C ALA A 326 -0.41 3.84 -13.69
N ILE A 327 -1.06 4.28 -12.61
CA ILE A 327 -0.68 5.54 -11.96
C ILE A 327 0.47 5.30 -10.98
N ALA A 328 1.66 5.79 -11.29
CA ALA A 328 2.79 5.89 -10.37
C ALA A 328 2.53 7.08 -9.44
N SER A 329 1.79 6.84 -8.36
CA SER A 329 1.08 7.89 -7.63
C SER A 329 1.93 8.69 -6.64
N GLY A 330 3.11 8.18 -6.25
CA GLY A 330 4.03 8.89 -5.36
C GLY A 330 5.35 8.18 -5.09
N ALA A 331 6.33 8.95 -4.59
CA ALA A 331 7.69 8.51 -4.28
C ALA A 331 8.18 8.99 -2.90
N ASN A 332 7.29 9.39 -1.99
CA ASN A 332 7.66 9.83 -0.63
C ASN A 332 8.00 8.63 0.28
N VAL A 333 8.96 7.83 -0.17
CA VAL A 333 9.43 6.65 0.56
C VAL A 333 10.41 7.06 1.67
N ASN A 334 10.31 6.41 2.83
CA ASN A 334 11.37 6.46 3.83
C ASN A 334 12.52 5.53 3.38
N PHE A 335 13.75 6.04 3.33
CA PHE A 335 14.91 5.31 2.83
C PHE A 335 15.16 3.99 3.59
N ASP A 336 14.89 3.97 4.89
CA ASP A 336 15.04 2.77 5.71
C ASP A 336 14.15 1.59 5.26
N ARG A 337 13.03 1.89 4.56
CA ARG A 337 12.16 0.85 4.00
C ARG A 337 12.75 0.13 2.79
N LEU A 338 13.76 0.71 2.13
CA LEU A 338 14.33 0.11 0.91
C LEU A 338 14.95 -1.25 1.16
N ARG A 339 15.50 -1.46 2.35
CA ARG A 339 16.02 -2.77 2.72
C ARG A 339 14.92 -3.84 2.70
N PHE A 340 13.80 -3.57 3.35
CA PHE A 340 12.65 -4.47 3.36
C PHE A 340 12.07 -4.68 1.95
N VAL A 341 11.96 -3.58 1.17
CA VAL A 341 11.48 -3.66 -0.21
C VAL A 341 12.38 -4.56 -1.06
N ALA A 342 13.72 -4.43 -0.93
CA ALA A 342 14.65 -5.26 -1.68
C ALA A 342 14.54 -6.75 -1.32
N GLU A 343 14.37 -7.07 -0.03
CA GLU A 343 14.23 -8.44 0.44
C GLU A 343 12.89 -9.05 -0.01
N GLU A 344 11.78 -8.32 0.10
CA GLU A 344 10.45 -8.80 -0.28
C GLU A 344 10.21 -8.82 -1.81
N ALA A 345 10.92 -7.98 -2.58
CA ALA A 345 10.77 -7.94 -4.03
C ALA A 345 11.16 -9.26 -4.70
N GLU A 346 12.24 -9.89 -4.25
CA GLU A 346 12.69 -11.19 -4.77
C GLU A 346 11.63 -12.29 -4.55
N LEU A 347 10.92 -12.22 -3.42
CA LEU A 347 9.83 -13.13 -3.07
C LEU A 347 8.57 -12.87 -3.91
N GLY A 348 8.23 -11.59 -4.11
CA GLY A 348 7.08 -11.18 -4.94
C GLY A 348 7.24 -11.56 -6.40
N GLU A 349 8.49 -11.68 -6.90
CA GLU A 349 8.79 -12.23 -8.21
C GLU A 349 8.69 -13.76 -8.28
N LYS A 350 8.54 -14.44 -7.13
CA LYS A 350 8.52 -15.92 -7.01
C LYS A 350 9.80 -16.55 -7.57
N ARG A 351 10.93 -15.83 -7.49
CA ARG A 351 12.24 -16.22 -8.03
C ARG A 351 13.21 -16.69 -6.97
N GLU A 352 12.83 -16.67 -5.70
CA GLU A 352 13.57 -17.26 -4.60
C GLU A 352 12.75 -18.39 -3.97
N ALA A 353 13.40 -19.53 -3.71
CA ALA A 353 12.87 -20.60 -2.89
C ALA A 353 13.60 -20.63 -1.55
N ILE A 354 12.86 -20.58 -0.45
CA ILE A 354 13.38 -20.78 0.90
C ILE A 354 13.02 -22.20 1.33
N LEU A 355 14.05 -23.01 1.60
CA LEU A 355 13.88 -24.42 1.92
C LEU A 355 14.47 -24.75 3.28
N ALA A 356 13.73 -25.56 4.05
CA ALA A 356 14.28 -26.31 5.17
C ALA A 356 14.62 -27.73 4.70
N VAL A 357 15.87 -28.15 4.87
CA VAL A 357 16.33 -29.46 4.44
C VAL A 357 17.05 -30.16 5.58
N THR A 358 16.58 -31.38 5.93
CA THR A 358 17.26 -32.23 6.89
C THR A 358 18.27 -33.10 6.15
N ILE A 359 19.53 -33.01 6.54
CA ILE A 359 20.62 -33.85 6.01
C ILE A 359 21.19 -34.75 7.12
N PRO A 360 21.69 -35.96 6.79
CA PRO A 360 22.44 -36.78 7.77
C PRO A 360 23.71 -36.04 8.22
N GLU A 361 24.01 -36.05 9.51
CA GLU A 361 25.27 -35.51 10.06
C GLU A 361 26.44 -36.47 9.84
N LYS A 362 26.85 -36.62 8.59
CA LYS A 362 27.96 -37.49 8.15
C LYS A 362 28.84 -36.77 7.17
N SER A 363 30.14 -37.04 7.21
CA SER A 363 31.09 -36.51 6.24
C SER A 363 30.61 -36.71 4.80
N GLY A 364 30.58 -35.66 3.99
CA GLY A 364 30.12 -35.65 2.60
C GLY A 364 28.63 -35.40 2.40
N SER A 365 27.78 -35.42 3.42
CA SER A 365 26.33 -35.13 3.28
C SER A 365 26.07 -33.72 2.80
N PHE A 366 26.80 -32.75 3.33
CA PHE A 366 26.74 -31.35 2.91
C PHE A 366 27.11 -31.17 1.42
N ARG A 367 28.20 -31.80 0.98
CA ARG A 367 28.62 -31.79 -0.43
C ARG A 367 27.56 -32.41 -1.35
N LYS A 368 26.97 -33.54 -0.93
CA LYS A 368 25.88 -34.22 -1.67
C LYS A 368 24.66 -33.29 -1.79
N PHE A 369 24.30 -32.63 -0.69
CA PHE A 369 23.17 -31.68 -0.69
C PHE A 369 23.45 -30.50 -1.65
N CYS A 370 24.62 -29.87 -1.56
CA CYS A 370 24.97 -28.76 -2.49
C CYS A 370 24.97 -29.21 -3.96
N ALA A 371 25.42 -30.43 -4.26
CA ALA A 371 25.36 -30.98 -5.61
C ALA A 371 23.91 -31.11 -6.14
N LEU A 372 22.94 -31.43 -5.25
CA LEU A 372 21.52 -31.52 -5.61
C LEU A 372 20.86 -30.16 -5.86
N LEU A 373 21.39 -29.08 -5.29
CA LEU A 373 20.96 -27.72 -5.62
C LEU A 373 21.35 -27.35 -7.07
N GLY A 374 22.37 -28.02 -7.64
CA GLY A 374 22.84 -27.77 -9.01
C GLY A 374 23.53 -26.40 -9.15
N ALA A 375 23.47 -25.83 -10.35
CA ALA A 375 24.10 -24.54 -10.68
C ALA A 375 23.22 -23.32 -10.28
N ARG A 376 22.34 -23.45 -9.29
CA ARG A 376 21.51 -22.33 -8.80
C ARG A 376 22.33 -21.42 -7.90
N SER A 377 22.10 -20.12 -8.01
CA SER A 377 22.66 -19.16 -7.06
C SER A 377 22.01 -19.37 -5.69
N VAL A 378 22.84 -19.55 -4.67
CA VAL A 378 22.40 -19.59 -3.27
C VAL A 378 22.33 -18.15 -2.78
N THR A 379 21.16 -17.73 -2.29
CA THR A 379 20.92 -16.39 -1.74
C THR A 379 21.21 -16.35 -0.25
N GLU A 380 21.04 -17.49 0.42
CA GLU A 380 21.27 -17.64 1.84
C GLU A 380 21.56 -19.09 2.21
N PHE A 381 22.37 -19.28 3.23
CA PHE A 381 22.70 -20.59 3.73
C PHE A 381 22.98 -20.54 5.24
N ASN A 382 22.10 -21.16 6.05
CA ASN A 382 22.29 -21.29 7.48
C ASN A 382 22.31 -22.76 7.86
N TYR A 383 23.41 -23.17 8.44
CA TYR A 383 23.64 -24.51 8.98
C TYR A 383 24.31 -24.41 10.34
N ARG A 384 23.83 -25.17 11.28
CA ARG A 384 24.48 -25.32 12.58
C ARG A 384 24.42 -26.78 13.01
N TYR A 385 25.56 -27.31 13.46
CA TYR A 385 25.60 -28.60 14.13
C TYR A 385 24.82 -28.52 15.45
N ALA A 386 23.82 -29.37 15.59
CA ALA A 386 22.99 -29.42 16.79
C ALA A 386 22.79 -30.89 17.29
N ASP A 387 22.86 -31.88 16.41
CA ASP A 387 22.60 -33.26 16.68
C ASP A 387 23.59 -34.14 15.91
N ALA A 388 24.03 -35.28 16.52
CA ALA A 388 24.99 -36.22 15.92
C ALA A 388 24.42 -37.04 14.76
N GLN A 389 23.09 -37.07 14.57
CA GLN A 389 22.43 -37.91 13.56
C GLN A 389 21.98 -37.11 12.35
N SER A 390 21.48 -35.91 12.58
CA SER A 390 20.90 -35.06 11.52
C SER A 390 21.11 -33.58 11.75
N ALA A 391 21.21 -32.82 10.67
CA ALA A 391 21.31 -31.38 10.70
C ALA A 391 20.17 -30.73 9.92
N GLN A 392 19.68 -29.62 10.42
CA GLN A 392 18.71 -28.77 9.75
C GLN A 392 19.44 -27.66 8.96
N VAL A 393 19.21 -27.61 7.67
CA VAL A 393 19.76 -26.61 6.78
C VAL A 393 18.66 -25.66 6.36
N PHE A 394 18.86 -24.39 6.60
CA PHE A 394 18.04 -23.31 6.03
C PHE A 394 18.75 -22.77 4.80
N VAL A 395 18.12 -22.82 3.63
CA VAL A 395 18.74 -22.38 2.38
C VAL A 395 17.78 -21.59 1.53
N GLY A 396 18.24 -20.41 1.07
CA GLY A 396 17.62 -19.63 0.00
C GLY A 396 18.31 -19.91 -1.33
N VAL A 397 17.55 -20.18 -2.39
CA VAL A 397 18.08 -20.42 -3.73
C VAL A 397 17.28 -19.68 -4.78
N GLN A 398 17.96 -19.14 -5.81
CA GLN A 398 17.29 -18.54 -6.95
C GLN A 398 16.63 -19.61 -7.82
N VAL A 399 15.37 -19.35 -8.19
CA VAL A 399 14.56 -20.19 -9.07
C VAL A 399 13.87 -19.35 -10.11
N ARG A 400 13.39 -19.96 -11.19
CA ARG A 400 12.67 -19.24 -12.27
C ARG A 400 11.21 -18.98 -11.92
N ASP A 401 10.61 -19.92 -11.20
CA ASP A 401 9.19 -19.90 -10.85
C ASP A 401 8.87 -20.94 -9.74
N ARG A 402 7.65 -20.92 -9.22
CA ARG A 402 7.15 -21.88 -8.22
C ARG A 402 7.17 -23.35 -8.68
N ASN A 403 7.07 -23.60 -9.99
CA ASN A 403 7.14 -24.96 -10.52
C ASN A 403 8.57 -25.50 -10.39
N GLU A 404 9.56 -24.64 -10.56
CA GLU A 404 10.96 -25.03 -10.32
C GLU A 404 11.21 -25.34 -8.82
N THR A 405 10.68 -24.54 -7.91
CA THR A 405 10.72 -24.83 -6.45
C THR A 405 10.15 -26.22 -6.16
N ALA A 406 8.95 -26.51 -6.66
CA ALA A 406 8.31 -27.81 -6.47
C ALA A 406 9.12 -28.98 -7.06
N ARG A 407 9.77 -28.77 -8.21
CA ARG A 407 10.68 -29.77 -8.81
C ARG A 407 11.92 -30.00 -7.95
N LEU A 408 12.51 -28.94 -7.42
CA LEU A 408 13.68 -29.01 -6.56
C LEU A 408 13.37 -29.76 -5.26
N VAL A 409 12.27 -29.43 -4.57
CA VAL A 409 11.83 -30.13 -3.36
C VAL A 409 11.65 -31.63 -3.64
N ARG A 410 10.94 -31.98 -4.71
CA ARG A 410 10.78 -33.41 -5.10
C ARG A 410 12.11 -34.08 -5.43
N ALA A 411 13.05 -33.39 -6.05
CA ALA A 411 14.38 -33.95 -6.34
C ALA A 411 15.16 -34.23 -5.06
N LEU A 412 15.15 -33.35 -4.07
CA LEU A 412 15.76 -33.54 -2.77
C LEU A 412 15.14 -34.75 -2.05
N GLN A 413 13.81 -34.84 -2.01
CA GLN A 413 13.07 -35.93 -1.37
C GLN A 413 13.37 -37.30 -2.01
N ARG A 414 13.44 -37.37 -3.35
CA ARG A 414 13.81 -38.60 -4.09
C ARG A 414 15.23 -39.08 -3.78
N ASN A 415 16.11 -38.17 -3.35
CA ASN A 415 17.48 -38.50 -2.93
C ASN A 415 17.61 -38.77 -1.42
N GLY A 416 16.49 -39.01 -0.74
CA GLY A 416 16.44 -39.39 0.66
C GLY A 416 16.59 -38.25 1.66
N LEU A 417 16.45 -36.99 1.22
CA LEU A 417 16.49 -35.82 2.10
C LEU A 417 15.06 -35.38 2.44
N THR A 418 14.81 -35.04 3.70
CA THR A 418 13.56 -34.38 4.08
C THR A 418 13.66 -32.91 3.71
N ALA A 419 12.86 -32.45 2.74
CA ALA A 419 12.85 -31.08 2.28
C ALA A 419 11.45 -30.49 2.37
N ARG A 420 11.35 -29.26 2.89
CA ARG A 420 10.11 -28.47 2.97
C ARG A 420 10.31 -27.12 2.32
N ASP A 421 9.30 -26.68 1.56
CA ASP A 421 9.23 -25.32 1.03
C ASP A 421 8.67 -24.38 2.11
N LEU A 422 9.46 -23.39 2.49
CA LEU A 422 9.12 -22.33 3.44
C LEU A 422 9.00 -20.96 2.77
N SER A 423 8.99 -20.90 1.45
CA SER A 423 8.98 -19.62 0.69
C SER A 423 7.78 -18.74 1.02
N ASP A 424 6.64 -19.33 1.39
CA ASP A 424 5.44 -18.59 1.82
C ASP A 424 5.30 -18.50 3.35
N ASN A 425 6.27 -19.01 4.11
CA ASN A 425 6.26 -18.95 5.57
C ASN A 425 6.84 -17.62 6.07
N GLU A 426 6.00 -16.76 6.63
CA GLU A 426 6.39 -15.41 7.09
C GLU A 426 7.43 -15.45 8.21
N LEU A 427 7.31 -16.39 9.16
CA LEU A 427 8.29 -16.57 10.23
C LEU A 427 9.68 -16.92 9.65
N ALA A 428 9.72 -17.84 8.69
CA ALA A 428 10.97 -18.22 8.04
C ALA A 428 11.64 -17.03 7.33
N ARG A 429 10.85 -16.23 6.62
CA ARG A 429 11.34 -15.10 5.83
C ARG A 429 11.81 -13.93 6.67
N LEU A 430 11.06 -13.57 7.73
CA LEU A 430 11.30 -12.34 8.49
C LEU A 430 12.22 -12.55 9.70
N HIS A 431 12.26 -13.74 10.25
CA HIS A 431 12.95 -13.99 11.52
C HIS A 431 14.00 -15.10 11.41
N VAL A 432 13.62 -16.34 11.07
CA VAL A 432 14.54 -17.48 11.04
C VAL A 432 15.74 -17.21 10.13
N ARG A 433 15.52 -16.56 9.00
CA ARG A 433 16.53 -16.13 8.04
C ARG A 433 17.68 -15.33 8.67
N HIS A 434 17.41 -14.58 9.74
CA HIS A 434 18.37 -13.68 10.37
C HIS A 434 18.76 -14.07 11.78
N LEU A 435 18.23 -15.19 12.28
CA LEU A 435 18.54 -15.68 13.61
C LEU A 435 19.85 -16.47 13.60
N VAL A 436 20.79 -16.00 14.42
CA VAL A 436 21.97 -16.76 14.78
C VAL A 436 21.61 -17.53 16.05
N GLY A 437 21.23 -18.78 15.90
CA GLY A 437 20.80 -19.59 17.05
C GLY A 437 20.56 -21.04 16.62
N GLY A 438 20.07 -21.84 17.50
CA GLY A 438 19.70 -23.23 17.30
C GLY A 438 18.81 -23.68 18.45
N HIS A 439 18.49 -24.96 18.48
CA HIS A 439 17.73 -25.52 19.59
C HIS A 439 18.42 -25.25 20.92
N THR A 440 17.64 -24.81 21.91
CA THR A 440 18.11 -24.60 23.27
C THR A 440 17.70 -25.79 24.14
N GLN A 441 18.65 -26.39 24.84
CA GLN A 441 18.35 -27.44 25.82
C GLN A 441 17.87 -26.81 27.13
N GLY A 442 16.83 -27.38 27.75
CA GLY A 442 16.40 -27.04 29.10
C GLY A 442 15.32 -25.94 29.19
N ILE A 443 14.72 -25.49 28.11
CA ILE A 443 13.59 -24.58 28.16
C ILE A 443 12.27 -25.37 28.25
N ALA A 444 11.56 -25.21 29.37
CA ALA A 444 10.25 -25.83 29.56
C ALA A 444 9.12 -24.83 29.27
N HIS A 445 8.02 -25.31 28.68
CA HIS A 445 6.79 -24.55 28.46
C HIS A 445 6.95 -23.28 27.63
N GLU A 446 7.85 -23.30 26.65
CA GLU A 446 8.02 -22.19 25.72
C GLU A 446 6.82 -22.07 24.79
N ILE A 447 6.34 -20.83 24.62
CA ILE A 447 5.39 -20.44 23.59
C ILE A 447 6.03 -19.33 22.75
N LEU A 448 5.80 -19.38 21.45
CA LEU A 448 6.39 -18.42 20.52
C LEU A 448 5.30 -17.54 19.92
N TYR A 449 5.46 -16.23 20.07
CA TYR A 449 4.53 -15.25 19.55
C TYR A 449 5.24 -14.20 18.70
N ARG A 450 4.63 -13.83 17.58
CA ARG A 450 5.05 -12.71 16.75
C ARG A 450 4.11 -11.55 17.00
N PHE A 451 4.68 -10.40 17.38
CA PHE A 451 3.95 -9.16 17.67
C PHE A 451 4.24 -8.07 16.64
N GLU A 452 3.30 -7.17 16.48
CA GLU A 452 3.50 -5.88 15.81
C GLU A 452 3.61 -4.77 16.87
N PHE A 453 4.85 -4.33 17.13
CA PHE A 453 5.09 -3.24 18.07
C PHE A 453 4.96 -1.90 17.33
N PRO A 454 4.22 -0.92 17.90
CA PRO A 454 4.26 0.44 17.37
C PRO A 454 5.69 1.01 17.49
N GLU A 455 6.20 1.59 16.40
CA GLU A 455 7.55 2.20 16.35
C GLU A 455 7.54 3.54 17.07
N ARG A 456 7.48 3.48 18.40
CA ARG A 456 7.54 4.65 19.27
C ARG A 456 8.39 4.38 20.51
N PRO A 457 9.03 5.42 21.09
CA PRO A 457 9.75 5.28 22.35
C PRO A 457 8.86 4.69 23.44
N GLY A 458 9.37 3.70 24.16
CA GLY A 458 8.67 3.05 25.26
C GLY A 458 7.76 1.87 24.90
N ALA A 459 7.56 1.52 23.62
CA ALA A 459 6.72 0.38 23.23
C ALA A 459 7.24 -0.95 23.78
N LEU A 460 8.56 -1.17 23.75
CA LEU A 460 9.18 -2.32 24.37
C LEU A 460 9.02 -2.32 25.89
N LEU A 461 9.21 -1.18 26.53
CA LEU A 461 9.05 -1.05 27.98
C LEU A 461 7.60 -1.36 28.39
N LYS A 462 6.61 -0.82 27.66
CA LYS A 462 5.18 -1.14 27.87
C LYS A 462 4.91 -2.65 27.78
N PHE A 463 5.54 -3.32 26.81
CA PHE A 463 5.42 -4.78 26.67
C PHE A 463 5.98 -5.49 27.91
N LEU A 464 7.20 -5.16 28.32
CA LEU A 464 7.87 -5.75 29.48
C LEU A 464 7.11 -5.49 30.79
N ASP A 465 6.64 -4.25 31.02
CA ASP A 465 5.87 -3.86 32.20
C ASP A 465 4.49 -4.53 32.27
N SER A 466 3.96 -4.93 31.11
CA SER A 466 2.68 -5.63 31.02
C SER A 466 2.80 -7.12 31.32
N MET A 467 4.01 -7.70 31.25
CA MET A 467 4.28 -9.10 31.56
C MET A 467 4.18 -9.37 33.06
N ARG A 468 3.81 -10.61 33.42
CA ARG A 468 3.92 -11.06 34.81
C ARG A 468 5.38 -11.35 35.19
N HIS A 469 5.76 -11.06 36.40
CA HIS A 469 7.12 -11.27 36.91
C HIS A 469 7.62 -12.73 36.88
N GLY A 470 6.75 -13.71 36.68
CA GLY A 470 7.12 -15.13 36.62
C GLY A 470 7.41 -15.67 35.22
N TRP A 471 7.17 -14.90 34.16
CA TRP A 471 7.44 -15.34 32.79
C TRP A 471 8.81 -14.91 32.32
N ASN A 472 9.60 -15.87 31.86
CA ASN A 472 10.92 -15.58 31.33
C ASN A 472 10.86 -15.48 29.80
N ILE A 473 11.59 -14.53 29.23
CA ILE A 473 11.80 -14.43 27.79
C ILE A 473 12.94 -15.38 27.41
N SER A 474 12.66 -16.35 26.58
CA SER A 474 13.61 -17.35 26.07
C SER A 474 14.17 -16.99 24.70
N LEU A 475 13.41 -16.23 23.90
CA LEU A 475 13.81 -15.72 22.61
C LEU A 475 13.25 -14.31 22.43
N PHE A 476 14.05 -13.41 21.92
CA PHE A 476 13.61 -12.06 21.53
C PHE A 476 14.33 -11.64 20.26
N HIS A 477 13.57 -11.43 19.19
CA HIS A 477 14.09 -10.91 17.94
C HIS A 477 13.23 -9.75 17.47
N TYR A 478 13.82 -8.58 17.39
CA TYR A 478 13.20 -7.36 16.90
C TYR A 478 13.86 -6.94 15.60
N ARG A 479 13.04 -6.54 14.65
CA ARG A 479 13.51 -5.97 13.40
C ARG A 479 12.67 -4.76 13.01
N ASN A 480 13.33 -3.61 12.91
CA ASN A 480 12.74 -2.41 12.35
C ASN A 480 12.80 -2.46 10.82
N HIS A 481 11.64 -2.34 10.18
CA HIS A 481 11.50 -2.33 8.71
C HIS A 481 11.23 -0.93 8.17
N GLY A 482 11.42 0.13 8.99
CA GLY A 482 11.10 1.52 8.60
C GLY A 482 9.61 1.77 8.40
N ALA A 483 8.75 0.92 8.98
CA ALA A 483 7.31 1.11 9.04
C ALA A 483 6.90 1.70 10.40
N ASP A 484 5.65 2.08 10.57
CA ASP A 484 5.12 2.58 11.85
C ASP A 484 5.01 1.47 12.91
N TYR A 485 5.24 0.20 12.51
CA TYR A 485 5.25 -0.98 13.38
C TYR A 485 6.46 -1.86 13.09
N GLY A 486 7.17 -2.26 14.15
CA GLY A 486 8.24 -3.24 14.11
C GLY A 486 7.71 -4.66 14.31
N ARG A 487 8.31 -5.61 13.61
CA ARG A 487 8.03 -7.04 13.77
C ARG A 487 8.90 -7.60 14.89
N VAL A 488 8.28 -8.17 15.92
CA VAL A 488 8.97 -8.72 17.09
C VAL A 488 8.59 -10.16 17.29
N LEU A 489 9.58 -11.05 17.34
CA LEU A 489 9.40 -12.45 17.67
C LEU A 489 9.84 -12.66 19.13
N VAL A 490 8.95 -13.22 19.95
CA VAL A 490 9.19 -13.44 21.37
C VAL A 490 8.86 -14.89 21.76
N GLY A 491 9.85 -15.61 22.27
CA GLY A 491 9.66 -16.85 22.99
C GLY A 491 9.51 -16.55 24.47
N MET A 492 8.51 -17.14 25.11
CA MET A 492 8.21 -16.95 26.54
C MET A 492 7.93 -18.28 27.22
N GLN A 493 8.46 -18.44 28.43
CA GLN A 493 8.17 -19.59 29.28
C GLN A 493 6.89 -19.34 30.08
N VAL A 494 5.79 -19.93 29.64
CA VAL A 494 4.47 -19.77 30.28
C VAL A 494 3.99 -21.13 30.79
N PRO A 495 3.93 -21.34 32.10
CA PRO A 495 3.44 -22.59 32.66
C PRO A 495 2.03 -22.93 32.20
N PRO A 496 1.69 -24.23 32.01
CA PRO A 496 0.38 -24.65 31.50
C PRO A 496 -0.81 -24.11 32.30
N GLY A 497 -0.66 -23.94 33.63
CA GLY A 497 -1.68 -23.37 34.51
C GLY A 497 -1.90 -21.87 34.33
N GLU A 498 -1.02 -21.15 33.61
CA GLU A 498 -1.08 -19.69 33.44
C GLU A 498 -1.56 -19.23 32.06
N LYS A 499 -2.01 -20.15 31.19
CA LYS A 499 -2.50 -19.83 29.86
C LYS A 499 -3.65 -18.80 29.86
N ALA A 500 -4.53 -18.86 30.84
CA ALA A 500 -5.63 -17.88 30.99
C ALA A 500 -5.11 -16.47 31.30
N ALA A 501 -4.12 -16.38 32.20
CA ALA A 501 -3.45 -15.14 32.54
C ALA A 501 -2.67 -14.57 31.35
N PHE A 502 -2.04 -15.42 30.55
CA PHE A 502 -1.37 -15.02 29.33
C PHE A 502 -2.33 -14.44 28.30
N LYS A 503 -3.50 -15.04 28.12
CA LYS A 503 -4.54 -14.47 27.26
C LYS A 503 -5.01 -13.10 27.73
N THR A 504 -5.15 -12.89 29.04
CA THR A 504 -5.47 -11.57 29.60
C THR A 504 -4.36 -10.56 29.35
N PHE A 505 -3.10 -10.96 29.47
CA PHE A 505 -1.93 -10.14 29.11
C PHE A 505 -1.99 -9.68 27.66
N LEU A 506 -2.23 -10.58 26.69
CA LEU A 506 -2.35 -10.25 25.27
C LEU A 506 -3.45 -9.23 25.00
N GLN A 507 -4.62 -9.41 25.63
CA GLN A 507 -5.74 -8.46 25.51
C GLN A 507 -5.41 -7.08 26.08
N LYS A 508 -4.76 -7.03 27.27
CA LYS A 508 -4.38 -5.77 27.92
C LYS A 508 -3.28 -5.03 27.16
N LEU A 509 -2.33 -5.75 26.58
CA LEU A 509 -1.24 -5.19 25.78
C LEU A 509 -1.78 -4.46 24.55
N GLY A 510 -2.79 -5.04 23.89
CA GLY A 510 -3.47 -4.45 22.73
C GLY A 510 -2.63 -4.39 21.46
N TYR A 511 -1.48 -5.08 21.41
CA TYR A 511 -0.69 -5.21 20.18
C TYR A 511 -1.25 -6.35 19.33
N GLN A 512 -1.10 -6.24 18.01
CA GLN A 512 -1.38 -7.37 17.11
C GLN A 512 -0.38 -8.48 17.36
N TYR A 513 -0.84 -9.72 17.31
CA TYR A 513 0.02 -10.88 17.52
C TYR A 513 -0.44 -12.09 16.70
N VAL A 514 0.51 -12.99 16.44
CA VAL A 514 0.27 -14.31 15.85
C VAL A 514 0.94 -15.34 16.76
N ASP A 515 0.21 -16.41 17.10
CA ASP A 515 0.79 -17.57 17.80
C ASP A 515 1.58 -18.40 16.78
N GLU A 516 2.88 -18.47 16.95
CA GLU A 516 3.82 -19.18 16.09
C GLU A 516 4.31 -20.49 16.71
N SER A 517 3.78 -20.90 17.87
CA SER A 517 4.26 -22.09 18.62
C SER A 517 4.13 -23.40 17.83
N ALA A 518 3.15 -23.49 16.92
CA ALA A 518 2.98 -24.63 16.02
C ALA A 518 3.63 -24.43 14.63
N ASN A 519 4.33 -23.31 14.41
CA ASN A 519 4.92 -22.98 13.12
C ASN A 519 6.04 -23.96 12.76
N PRO A 520 6.04 -24.55 11.53
CA PRO A 520 7.08 -25.50 11.11
C PRO A 520 8.50 -24.94 11.15
N ALA A 521 8.67 -23.64 10.90
CA ALA A 521 9.98 -22.99 10.96
C ALA A 521 10.50 -22.93 12.42
N TYR A 522 9.62 -22.65 13.39
CA TYR A 522 9.97 -22.70 14.80
C TYR A 522 10.42 -24.11 15.21
N GLN A 523 9.60 -25.12 14.90
CA GLN A 523 9.87 -26.50 15.26
C GLN A 523 11.18 -27.07 14.66
N LEU A 524 11.59 -26.57 13.50
CA LEU A 524 12.78 -27.03 12.79
C LEU A 524 14.07 -26.32 13.23
N PHE A 525 13.99 -25.07 13.65
CA PHE A 525 15.18 -24.24 13.81
C PHE A 525 15.36 -23.61 15.20
N LEU A 526 14.30 -23.52 16.00
CA LEU A 526 14.32 -22.77 17.25
C LEU A 526 13.79 -23.54 18.46
N ALA A 527 12.88 -24.52 18.29
CA ALA A 527 12.25 -25.30 19.37
C ALA A 527 13.23 -26.30 20.04
#